data_4dcba54b35502ee14bacf1e257209ae8
#
_entry.id   4dcba54b35502ee14bacf1e257209ae8
#
_cell.length_a   1.000
_cell.length_b   1.000
_cell.length_c   1.000
_cell.angle_alpha   90.00
_cell.angle_beta   90.00
_cell.angle_gamma   90.00
#
_symmetry.space_group_name_H-M   'P 1'
#
loop_
_entity.id
_entity.type
_entity.pdbx_description
1 polymer ?
#
loop_
_entity_poly.entity_id
_entity_poly.type
_entity_poly.pdbx_seq_one_letter_code
_entity_poly.pdbx_strand_id
1 'polypeptide(L)'
;MNVLIVDDQQSARNLMRTVLQELSGLSIHDFEDPVEALQWTDRFRPDLLLLDYRMPGMDGLEFARRFRTPLNHRDVPIVLVTVVGDEPVRQAALDAGIIDFVIKPIKPREMRSRCQNLLQLRQLSESSKQRALSLEQRLLASMHEVQERERETLIRLARAIEYRDTGTNAYLERMSHFAGLIAEGMGLSDDDVRMVELSAPLHDLGKIAIPDSILLKRGPLTTEETAMMRRHPQIGYELLSDSDNRFIRAGAEVALRHHERYDGGGYPDGLAGTEIPLYARIVAMADVLDALLSPRPYKEAWELGRALGYVRDQRGLHFDPDCVDALLRNESRTVEICERYSSIRPRPASI
;
A
#
# COMPACT_ATOMS: atom_id res chain seq x y z
N MET A 1 -2.09 32.19 -16.19
CA MET A 1 -3.47 31.70 -16.11
C MET A 1 -4.19 32.08 -17.40
N ASN A 2 -5.07 31.21 -17.91
CA ASN A 2 -5.78 31.41 -19.16
C ASN A 2 -7.18 31.99 -18.89
N VAL A 3 -7.49 33.14 -19.51
CA VAL A 3 -8.84 33.74 -19.43
C VAL A 3 -9.48 33.66 -20.80
N LEU A 4 -10.70 33.11 -20.85
CA LEU A 4 -11.51 33.01 -22.05
C LEU A 4 -12.59 34.08 -22.02
N ILE A 5 -12.73 34.83 -23.10
CA ILE A 5 -13.78 35.85 -23.32
C ILE A 5 -14.62 35.39 -24.51
N VAL A 6 -15.94 35.35 -24.34
CA VAL A 6 -16.88 35.02 -25.41
C VAL A 6 -17.97 36.11 -25.45
N ASP A 7 -17.98 36.91 -26.48
CA ASP A 7 -18.94 38.02 -26.70
C ASP A 7 -18.98 38.33 -28.21
N ASP A 8 -20.14 38.47 -28.80
CA ASP A 8 -20.28 38.76 -30.24
C ASP A 8 -19.83 40.18 -30.63
N GLN A 9 -19.79 41.09 -29.62
CA GLN A 9 -19.42 42.49 -29.87
C GLN A 9 -17.93 42.74 -29.72
N GLN A 10 -17.24 43.11 -30.80
CA GLN A 10 -15.81 43.39 -30.78
C GLN A 10 -15.44 44.49 -29.76
N SER A 11 -16.29 45.53 -29.60
CA SER A 11 -16.05 46.62 -28.64
C SER A 11 -16.06 46.11 -27.19
N ALA A 12 -16.93 45.18 -26.85
CA ALA A 12 -16.99 44.59 -25.54
C ALA A 12 -15.78 43.68 -25.29
N ARG A 13 -15.38 42.82 -26.25
CA ARG A 13 -14.17 42.00 -26.16
C ARG A 13 -12.91 42.88 -25.94
N ASN A 14 -12.77 43.98 -26.72
CA ASN A 14 -11.65 44.89 -26.55
C ASN A 14 -11.59 45.57 -25.18
N LEU A 15 -12.76 45.99 -24.65
CA LEU A 15 -12.84 46.58 -23.32
C LEU A 15 -12.45 45.55 -22.23
N MET A 16 -13.01 44.33 -22.28
CA MET A 16 -12.70 43.24 -21.33
C MET A 16 -11.22 42.88 -21.39
N ARG A 17 -10.66 42.75 -22.58
CA ARG A 17 -9.23 42.49 -22.79
C ARG A 17 -8.37 43.59 -22.15
N THR A 18 -8.68 44.87 -22.40
CA THR A 18 -7.92 46.00 -21.84
C THR A 18 -7.95 45.98 -20.31
N VAL A 19 -9.12 45.72 -19.72
CA VAL A 19 -9.26 45.66 -18.26
C VAL A 19 -8.43 44.51 -17.67
N LEU A 20 -8.40 43.36 -18.33
CA LEU A 20 -7.67 42.18 -17.85
C LEU A 20 -6.17 42.26 -18.10
N GLN A 21 -5.70 42.99 -19.11
CA GLN A 21 -4.27 43.19 -19.39
C GLN A 21 -3.55 43.95 -18.25
N GLU A 22 -4.29 44.69 -17.42
CA GLU A 22 -3.73 45.30 -16.20
C GLU A 22 -3.42 44.29 -15.10
N LEU A 23 -3.91 43.05 -15.20
CA LEU A 23 -3.58 41.95 -14.32
C LEU A 23 -2.40 41.17 -14.89
N SER A 24 -1.32 41.03 -14.12
CA SER A 24 -0.12 40.32 -14.59
C SER A 24 -0.31 38.82 -14.69
N GLY A 25 0.39 38.17 -15.62
CA GLY A 25 0.46 36.72 -15.74
C GLY A 25 -0.78 36.04 -16.36
N LEU A 26 -1.60 36.83 -17.11
CA LEU A 26 -2.77 36.30 -17.83
C LEU A 26 -2.48 36.13 -19.33
N SER A 27 -2.94 35.02 -19.89
CA SER A 27 -3.08 34.78 -21.33
C SER A 27 -4.57 34.90 -21.68
N ILE A 28 -4.91 35.90 -22.48
CA ILE A 28 -6.31 36.21 -22.77
C ILE A 28 -6.63 35.74 -24.20
N HIS A 29 -7.65 34.91 -24.29
CA HIS A 29 -8.20 34.34 -25.51
C HIS A 29 -9.63 34.87 -25.67
N ASP A 30 -9.97 35.45 -26.81
CA ASP A 30 -11.31 35.98 -27.07
C ASP A 30 -11.87 35.45 -28.38
N PHE A 31 -13.17 35.14 -28.34
CA PHE A 31 -13.91 34.57 -29.46
C PHE A 31 -15.22 35.35 -29.68
N GLU A 32 -15.56 35.54 -30.95
CA GLU A 32 -16.83 36.09 -31.36
C GLU A 32 -17.89 35.00 -31.49
N ASP A 33 -17.46 33.84 -32.02
CA ASP A 33 -18.34 32.67 -32.19
C ASP A 33 -18.24 31.75 -30.97
N PRO A 34 -19.38 31.50 -30.27
CA PRO A 34 -19.42 30.58 -29.14
C PRO A 34 -19.06 29.13 -29.50
N VAL A 35 -19.28 28.70 -30.75
CA VAL A 35 -18.93 27.34 -31.19
C VAL A 35 -17.41 27.18 -31.29
N GLU A 36 -16.71 28.16 -31.87
CA GLU A 36 -15.25 28.18 -31.92
C GLU A 36 -14.64 28.23 -30.52
N ALA A 37 -15.24 29.00 -29.62
CA ALA A 37 -14.81 29.05 -28.22
C ALA A 37 -14.93 27.69 -27.53
N LEU A 38 -16.01 26.95 -27.73
CA LEU A 38 -16.16 25.58 -27.20
C LEU A 38 -15.11 24.62 -27.76
N GLN A 39 -14.86 24.68 -29.10
CA GLN A 39 -13.81 23.84 -29.72
C GLN A 39 -12.42 24.16 -29.16
N TRP A 40 -12.15 25.41 -28.84
CA TRP A 40 -10.90 25.80 -28.18
C TRP A 40 -10.80 25.15 -26.78
N THR A 41 -11.90 25.09 -26.02
CA THR A 41 -11.92 24.48 -24.67
C THR A 41 -11.71 22.98 -24.68
N ASP A 42 -11.90 22.28 -25.79
CA ASP A 42 -11.54 20.85 -25.91
C ASP A 42 -10.03 20.60 -25.79
N ARG A 43 -9.21 21.61 -26.14
CA ARG A 43 -7.75 21.51 -26.13
C ARG A 43 -7.11 22.29 -24.98
N PHE A 44 -7.74 23.39 -24.59
CA PHE A 44 -7.21 24.31 -23.60
C PHE A 44 -8.22 24.56 -22.48
N ARG A 45 -7.78 24.45 -21.27
CA ARG A 45 -8.62 24.72 -20.11
C ARG A 45 -8.46 26.17 -19.66
N PRO A 46 -9.51 26.99 -19.63
CA PRO A 46 -9.46 28.31 -19.03
C PRO A 46 -9.46 28.25 -17.50
N ASP A 47 -8.87 29.29 -16.90
CA ASP A 47 -8.92 29.51 -15.43
C ASP A 47 -10.06 30.45 -15.04
N LEU A 48 -10.59 31.20 -16.00
CA LEU A 48 -11.76 32.08 -15.87
C LEU A 48 -12.44 32.20 -17.23
N LEU A 49 -13.77 32.21 -17.25
CA LEU A 49 -14.60 32.44 -18.41
C LEU A 49 -15.42 33.71 -18.19
N LEU A 50 -15.27 34.70 -19.10
CA LEU A 50 -16.17 35.86 -19.25
C LEU A 50 -17.09 35.59 -20.44
N LEU A 51 -18.38 35.59 -20.22
CA LEU A 51 -19.36 35.08 -21.16
C LEU A 51 -20.50 36.10 -21.35
N ASP A 52 -20.68 36.55 -22.55
CA ASP A 52 -21.86 37.38 -22.85
C ASP A 52 -23.13 36.51 -22.79
N TYR A 53 -24.21 37.14 -22.35
CA TYR A 53 -25.50 36.45 -22.27
C TYR A 53 -26.17 36.31 -23.64
N ARG A 54 -26.10 37.37 -24.48
CA ARG A 54 -26.82 37.43 -25.76
C ARG A 54 -25.87 37.30 -26.93
N MET A 55 -25.74 36.12 -27.47
CA MET A 55 -24.92 35.85 -28.66
C MET A 55 -25.79 35.20 -29.76
N PRO A 56 -25.50 35.44 -31.05
CA PRO A 56 -26.15 34.74 -32.15
C PRO A 56 -25.91 33.23 -32.09
N GLY A 57 -26.96 32.45 -32.34
CA GLY A 57 -26.89 31.00 -32.46
C GLY A 57 -26.82 30.20 -31.15
N MET A 58 -26.24 30.76 -30.10
CA MET A 58 -26.13 30.12 -28.79
C MET A 58 -26.06 31.19 -27.69
N ASP A 59 -26.98 31.16 -26.75
CA ASP A 59 -26.93 32.07 -25.59
C ASP A 59 -25.88 31.64 -24.54
N GLY A 60 -25.56 32.58 -23.63
CA GLY A 60 -24.55 32.34 -22.61
C GLY A 60 -24.93 31.21 -21.64
N LEU A 61 -26.20 30.94 -21.39
CA LEU A 61 -26.63 29.84 -20.50
C LEU A 61 -26.43 28.48 -21.18
N GLU A 62 -26.76 28.38 -22.45
CA GLU A 62 -26.52 27.17 -23.23
C GLU A 62 -25.03 26.90 -23.36
N PHE A 63 -24.22 27.95 -23.65
CA PHE A 63 -22.77 27.85 -23.65
C PHE A 63 -22.26 27.31 -22.31
N ALA A 64 -22.66 27.89 -21.19
CA ALA A 64 -22.22 27.48 -19.86
C ALA A 64 -22.57 26.02 -19.57
N ARG A 65 -23.77 25.54 -19.94
CA ARG A 65 -24.16 24.13 -19.78
C ARG A 65 -23.27 23.19 -20.59
N ARG A 66 -23.00 23.51 -21.87
CA ARG A 66 -22.09 22.71 -22.73
C ARG A 66 -20.67 22.73 -22.20
N PHE A 67 -20.18 23.89 -21.79
CA PHE A 67 -18.85 24.06 -21.20
C PHE A 67 -18.66 23.24 -19.92
N ARG A 68 -19.72 23.05 -19.12
CA ARG A 68 -19.69 22.26 -17.88
C ARG A 68 -19.74 20.74 -18.08
N THR A 69 -20.05 20.27 -19.29
CA THR A 69 -20.18 18.82 -19.56
C THR A 69 -18.90 18.05 -19.27
N PRO A 70 -17.68 18.47 -19.71
CA PRO A 70 -16.44 17.84 -19.31
C PRO A 70 -16.17 18.04 -17.79
N LEU A 71 -15.77 16.96 -17.11
CA LEU A 71 -15.50 16.96 -15.67
C LEU A 71 -14.44 17.98 -15.24
N ASN A 72 -13.44 18.20 -16.10
CA ASN A 72 -12.34 19.12 -15.87
C ASN A 72 -12.71 20.61 -15.95
N HIS A 73 -13.92 20.95 -16.43
CA HIS A 73 -14.40 22.33 -16.50
C HIS A 73 -15.35 22.72 -15.36
N ARG A 74 -15.76 21.75 -14.52
CA ARG A 74 -16.79 21.97 -13.48
C ARG A 74 -16.40 23.03 -12.44
N ASP A 75 -15.14 23.21 -12.19
CA ASP A 75 -14.61 24.15 -11.18
C ASP A 75 -14.05 25.44 -11.77
N VAL A 76 -14.17 25.65 -13.10
CA VAL A 76 -13.76 26.91 -13.75
C VAL A 76 -14.80 28.00 -13.43
N PRO A 77 -14.41 29.16 -12.87
CA PRO A 77 -15.33 30.26 -12.64
C PRO A 77 -15.87 30.84 -13.94
N ILE A 78 -17.19 31.07 -14.00
CA ILE A 78 -17.89 31.71 -15.10
C ILE A 78 -18.49 33.01 -14.60
N VAL A 79 -18.19 34.11 -15.28
CA VAL A 79 -18.80 35.43 -15.06
C VAL A 79 -19.69 35.75 -16.25
N LEU A 80 -20.97 35.95 -16.03
CA LEU A 80 -21.89 36.32 -17.09
C LEU A 80 -21.92 37.85 -17.26
N VAL A 81 -21.72 38.33 -18.48
CA VAL A 81 -21.83 39.73 -18.83
C VAL A 81 -23.21 39.97 -19.46
N THR A 82 -24.03 40.83 -18.89
CA THR A 82 -25.44 40.99 -19.32
C THR A 82 -25.92 42.41 -19.19
N VAL A 83 -26.90 42.78 -19.99
CA VAL A 83 -27.63 44.09 -19.88
C VAL A 83 -28.82 44.03 -18.93
N VAL A 84 -29.27 42.83 -18.52
CA VAL A 84 -30.52 42.62 -17.80
C VAL A 84 -30.29 41.97 -16.47
N GLY A 85 -30.92 42.53 -15.43
CA GLY A 85 -30.92 42.03 -14.08
C GLY A 85 -32.20 41.25 -13.72
N ASP A 86 -32.90 40.61 -14.70
CA ASP A 86 -34.15 39.89 -14.46
C ASP A 86 -33.89 38.66 -13.59
N GLU A 87 -34.69 38.51 -12.52
CA GLU A 87 -34.55 37.43 -11.53
C GLU A 87 -34.62 36.02 -12.16
N PRO A 88 -35.50 35.73 -13.16
CA PRO A 88 -35.51 34.44 -13.83
C PRO A 88 -34.20 34.08 -14.54
N VAL A 89 -33.51 35.05 -15.14
CA VAL A 89 -32.22 34.84 -15.80
C VAL A 89 -31.15 34.56 -14.78
N ARG A 90 -31.14 35.23 -13.64
CA ARG A 90 -30.18 35.00 -12.56
C ARG A 90 -30.32 33.60 -11.99
N GLN A 91 -31.55 33.12 -11.74
CA GLN A 91 -31.77 31.77 -11.26
C GLN A 91 -31.30 30.71 -12.25
N ALA A 92 -31.67 30.85 -13.52
CA ALA A 92 -31.21 29.95 -14.58
C ALA A 92 -29.67 29.96 -14.78
N ALA A 93 -29.04 31.09 -14.54
CA ALA A 93 -27.57 31.20 -14.60
C ALA A 93 -26.87 30.50 -13.42
N LEU A 94 -27.40 30.60 -12.21
CA LEU A 94 -26.92 29.84 -11.06
C LEU A 94 -27.06 28.34 -11.30
N ASP A 95 -28.17 27.88 -11.84
CA ASP A 95 -28.39 26.47 -12.20
C ASP A 95 -27.43 25.99 -13.31
N ALA A 96 -26.98 26.90 -14.21
CA ALA A 96 -25.94 26.63 -15.20
C ALA A 96 -24.51 26.68 -14.65
N GLY A 97 -24.36 26.94 -13.34
CA GLY A 97 -23.05 27.00 -12.67
C GLY A 97 -22.26 28.29 -12.90
N ILE A 98 -22.97 29.39 -13.26
CA ILE A 98 -22.39 30.73 -13.33
C ILE A 98 -22.30 31.27 -11.89
N ILE A 99 -21.14 31.84 -11.53
CA ILE A 99 -20.88 32.21 -10.13
C ILE A 99 -20.89 33.72 -9.90
N ASP A 100 -20.78 34.53 -10.94
CA ASP A 100 -20.83 35.99 -10.83
C ASP A 100 -21.38 36.67 -12.10
N PHE A 101 -21.77 37.94 -11.97
CA PHE A 101 -22.38 38.73 -13.04
C PHE A 101 -21.71 40.10 -13.17
N VAL A 102 -21.56 40.55 -14.38
CA VAL A 102 -21.18 41.95 -14.73
C VAL A 102 -22.27 42.56 -15.56
N ILE A 103 -22.82 43.69 -15.10
CA ILE A 103 -23.92 44.37 -15.81
C ILE A 103 -23.33 45.37 -16.78
N LYS A 104 -23.81 45.35 -18.04
CA LYS A 104 -23.47 46.36 -19.07
C LYS A 104 -24.23 47.66 -18.76
N PRO A 105 -23.58 48.87 -18.81
CA PRO A 105 -22.22 49.10 -19.28
C PRO A 105 -21.17 48.65 -18.30
N ILE A 106 -20.15 47.94 -18.82
CA ILE A 106 -19.06 47.37 -18.04
C ILE A 106 -18.29 48.50 -17.33
N LYS A 107 -18.20 48.40 -16.00
CA LYS A 107 -17.39 49.30 -15.18
C LYS A 107 -15.99 48.67 -14.99
N PRO A 108 -14.92 49.25 -15.55
CA PRO A 108 -13.59 48.64 -15.57
C PRO A 108 -13.06 48.22 -14.18
N ARG A 109 -13.20 49.06 -13.17
CA ARG A 109 -12.75 48.80 -11.80
C ARG A 109 -13.49 47.63 -11.16
N GLU A 110 -14.81 47.57 -11.34
CA GLU A 110 -15.66 46.50 -10.76
C GLU A 110 -15.32 45.15 -11.41
N MET A 111 -15.27 45.09 -12.74
CA MET A 111 -14.92 43.90 -13.48
C MET A 111 -13.53 43.39 -13.10
N ARG A 112 -12.55 44.28 -13.04
CA ARG A 112 -11.18 43.91 -12.64
C ARG A 112 -11.14 43.26 -11.27
N SER A 113 -11.77 43.89 -10.28
CA SER A 113 -11.80 43.37 -8.91
C SER A 113 -12.45 41.99 -8.83
N ARG A 114 -13.57 41.77 -9.55
CA ARG A 114 -14.26 40.45 -9.61
C ARG A 114 -13.37 39.40 -10.24
N CYS A 115 -12.81 39.68 -11.42
CA CYS A 115 -11.90 38.73 -12.11
C CYS A 115 -10.67 38.41 -11.27
N GLN A 116 -10.07 39.41 -10.63
CA GLN A 116 -8.90 39.21 -9.77
C GLN A 116 -9.23 38.28 -8.58
N ASN A 117 -10.34 38.48 -7.90
CA ASN A 117 -10.77 37.65 -6.77
C ASN A 117 -11.03 36.21 -7.23
N LEU A 118 -11.70 36.02 -8.36
CA LEU A 118 -12.01 34.69 -8.89
C LEU A 118 -10.75 33.94 -9.33
N LEU A 119 -9.82 34.63 -10.00
CA LEU A 119 -8.52 34.04 -10.40
C LEU A 119 -7.68 33.67 -9.16
N GLN A 120 -7.68 34.52 -8.13
CA GLN A 120 -7.00 34.23 -6.87
C GLN A 120 -7.58 33.02 -6.16
N LEU A 121 -8.90 32.92 -6.04
CA LEU A 121 -9.59 31.75 -5.48
C LEU A 121 -9.28 30.48 -6.27
N ARG A 122 -9.27 30.59 -7.61
CA ARG A 122 -8.90 29.50 -8.51
C ARG A 122 -7.48 29.01 -8.25
N GLN A 123 -6.52 29.93 -8.17
CA GLN A 123 -5.11 29.63 -7.90
C GLN A 123 -4.93 28.93 -6.53
N LEU A 124 -5.61 29.42 -5.50
CA LEU A 124 -5.59 28.82 -4.17
C LEU A 124 -6.16 27.39 -4.18
N SER A 125 -7.28 27.19 -4.87
CA SER A 125 -7.91 25.87 -5.01
C SER A 125 -6.98 24.87 -5.71
N GLU A 126 -6.38 25.24 -6.85
CA GLU A 126 -5.43 24.38 -7.58
C GLU A 126 -4.18 24.07 -6.74
N SER A 127 -3.62 25.09 -6.08
CA SER A 127 -2.49 24.90 -5.17
C SER A 127 -2.82 23.95 -4.00
N SER A 128 -4.03 24.05 -3.43
CA SER A 128 -4.50 23.16 -2.36
C SER A 128 -4.63 21.72 -2.86
N LYS A 129 -5.22 21.50 -4.04
CA LYS A 129 -5.34 20.17 -4.66
C LYS A 129 -3.98 19.53 -4.89
N GLN A 130 -3.03 20.29 -5.44
CA GLN A 130 -1.67 19.81 -5.69
C GLN A 130 -0.94 19.44 -4.39
N ARG A 131 -1.11 20.26 -3.33
CA ARG A 131 -0.55 19.96 -2.01
C ARG A 131 -1.14 18.69 -1.41
N ALA A 132 -2.47 18.50 -1.51
CA ALA A 132 -3.15 17.31 -1.01
C ALA A 132 -2.60 16.04 -1.70
N LEU A 133 -2.47 16.03 -3.03
CA LEU A 133 -1.89 14.92 -3.78
C LEU A 133 -0.43 14.64 -3.40
N SER A 134 0.37 15.70 -3.23
CA SER A 134 1.77 15.55 -2.81
C SER A 134 1.89 14.99 -1.39
N LEU A 135 1.02 15.40 -0.47
CA LEU A 135 0.99 14.88 0.90
C LEU A 135 0.57 13.41 0.94
N GLU A 136 -0.43 13.03 0.15
CA GLU A 136 -0.88 11.63 0.02
C GLU A 136 0.25 10.73 -0.49
N GLN A 137 0.96 11.15 -1.54
CA GLN A 137 2.12 10.41 -2.06
C GLN A 137 3.24 10.27 -1.02
N ARG A 138 3.54 11.34 -0.26
CA ARG A 138 4.54 11.30 0.80
C ARG A 138 4.11 10.39 1.96
N LEU A 139 2.83 10.39 2.31
CA LEU A 139 2.28 9.52 3.35
C LEU A 139 2.44 8.05 2.96
N LEU A 140 2.06 7.68 1.73
CA LEU A 140 2.21 6.31 1.23
C LEU A 140 3.68 5.87 1.22
N ALA A 141 4.59 6.73 0.76
CA ALA A 141 6.03 6.43 0.77
C ALA A 141 6.58 6.25 2.20
N SER A 142 6.16 7.11 3.14
CA SER A 142 6.57 7.00 4.55
C SER A 142 6.02 5.75 5.22
N MET A 143 4.77 5.37 4.94
CA MET A 143 4.19 4.13 5.45
C MET A 143 4.95 2.90 4.96
N HIS A 144 5.31 2.87 3.70
CA HIS A 144 6.13 1.80 3.13
C HIS A 144 7.52 1.72 3.80
N GLU A 145 8.19 2.86 3.99
CA GLU A 145 9.50 2.90 4.66
C GLU A 145 9.41 2.40 6.11
N VAL A 146 8.38 2.79 6.86
CA VAL A 146 8.17 2.30 8.24
C VAL A 146 7.97 0.79 8.24
N GLN A 147 7.15 0.25 7.34
CA GLN A 147 6.91 -1.19 7.25
C GLN A 147 8.17 -1.98 6.93
N GLU A 148 9.03 -1.48 6.03
CA GLU A 148 10.30 -2.14 5.72
C GLU A 148 11.29 -2.08 6.88
N ARG A 149 11.34 -0.98 7.62
CA ARG A 149 12.16 -0.87 8.84
C ARG A 149 11.68 -1.80 9.96
N GLU A 150 10.38 -1.93 10.15
CA GLU A 150 9.81 -2.90 11.10
C GLU A 150 10.22 -4.33 10.72
N ARG A 151 10.06 -4.70 9.45
CA ARG A 151 10.48 -6.01 8.93
C ARG A 151 11.97 -6.26 9.19
N GLU A 152 12.82 -5.31 8.83
CA GLU A 152 14.27 -5.44 9.04
C GLU A 152 14.62 -5.62 10.52
N THR A 153 13.95 -4.86 11.41
CA THR A 153 14.17 -4.93 12.85
C THR A 153 13.79 -6.31 13.41
N LEU A 154 12.62 -6.85 13.02
CA LEU A 154 12.18 -8.17 13.45
C LEU A 154 13.12 -9.29 12.98
N ILE A 155 13.55 -9.24 11.72
CA ILE A 155 14.52 -10.20 11.18
C ILE A 155 15.86 -10.10 11.92
N ARG A 156 16.33 -8.90 12.24
CA ARG A 156 17.59 -8.70 12.99
C ARG A 156 17.53 -9.26 14.40
N LEU A 157 16.39 -9.09 15.09
CA LEU A 157 16.14 -9.68 16.41
C LEU A 157 16.16 -11.21 16.36
N ALA A 158 15.42 -11.80 15.41
CA ALA A 158 15.40 -13.24 15.20
C ALA A 158 16.81 -13.78 14.87
N ARG A 159 17.56 -13.10 14.01
CA ARG A 159 18.95 -13.44 13.68
C ARG A 159 19.90 -13.42 14.88
N ALA A 160 19.71 -12.49 15.80
CA ALA A 160 20.56 -12.41 16.99
C ALA A 160 20.43 -13.66 17.87
N ILE A 161 19.24 -14.25 17.90
CA ILE A 161 18.96 -15.47 18.66
C ILE A 161 19.44 -16.70 17.92
N GLU A 162 19.14 -16.79 16.63
CA GLU A 162 19.58 -17.89 15.78
C GLU A 162 21.11 -17.97 15.68
N TYR A 163 21.81 -16.85 15.76
CA TYR A 163 23.27 -16.83 15.82
C TYR A 163 23.84 -17.58 17.02
N ARG A 164 23.11 -17.63 18.16
CA ARG A 164 23.50 -18.44 19.33
C ARG A 164 23.34 -19.94 19.07
N ASP A 165 22.33 -20.35 18.29
CA ASP A 165 21.98 -21.76 18.07
C ASP A 165 22.77 -22.39 16.91
N THR A 166 22.70 -21.79 15.72
CA THR A 166 23.20 -22.43 14.49
C THR A 166 24.38 -21.71 13.83
N GLY A 167 24.63 -20.46 14.19
CA GLY A 167 25.69 -19.62 13.58
C GLY A 167 25.43 -19.22 12.13
N THR A 168 24.26 -19.47 11.56
CA THR A 168 23.96 -19.18 10.14
C THR A 168 22.71 -18.30 9.97
N ASN A 169 22.83 -17.27 9.10
CA ASN A 169 21.74 -16.28 8.89
C ASN A 169 20.80 -16.60 7.71
N ALA A 170 21.14 -17.54 6.84
CA ALA A 170 20.38 -17.83 5.61
C ALA A 170 19.05 -18.57 5.88
N TYR A 171 18.97 -19.26 6.99
CA TYR A 171 17.86 -20.09 7.43
C TYR A 171 16.57 -19.29 7.57
N LEU A 172 16.55 -18.21 8.35
CA LEU A 172 15.32 -17.47 8.67
C LEU A 172 14.64 -16.85 7.45
N GLU A 173 15.42 -16.30 6.50
CA GLU A 173 14.86 -15.71 5.29
C GLU A 173 14.25 -16.78 4.37
N ARG A 174 14.96 -17.90 4.19
CA ARG A 174 14.47 -19.00 3.36
C ARG A 174 13.21 -19.62 3.94
N MET A 175 13.17 -19.87 5.24
CA MET A 175 12.02 -20.38 5.96
C MET A 175 10.81 -19.44 5.85
N SER A 176 11.02 -18.10 5.98
CA SER A 176 9.96 -17.11 5.78
C SER A 176 9.38 -17.18 4.35
N HIS A 177 10.22 -17.34 3.34
CA HIS A 177 9.74 -17.47 1.95
C HIS A 177 9.01 -18.79 1.71
N PHE A 178 9.42 -19.90 2.34
CA PHE A 178 8.63 -21.13 2.29
C PHE A 178 7.26 -20.94 2.96
N ALA A 179 7.21 -20.27 4.11
CA ALA A 179 5.96 -19.98 4.78
C ALA A 179 5.03 -19.09 3.92
N GLY A 180 5.57 -18.05 3.29
CA GLY A 180 4.84 -17.21 2.33
C GLY A 180 4.34 -18.01 1.12
N LEU A 181 5.18 -18.86 0.52
CA LEU A 181 4.80 -19.71 -0.62
C LEU A 181 3.65 -20.68 -0.28
N ILE A 182 3.66 -21.25 0.93
CA ILE A 182 2.59 -22.11 1.42
C ILE A 182 1.29 -21.31 1.57
N ALA A 183 1.37 -20.13 2.19
CA ALA A 183 0.23 -19.24 2.40
C ALA A 183 -0.42 -18.81 1.06
N GLU A 184 0.39 -18.38 0.08
CA GLU A 184 -0.08 -18.09 -1.29
C GLU A 184 -0.73 -19.31 -1.95
N GLY A 185 -0.08 -20.47 -1.84
CA GLY A 185 -0.59 -21.75 -2.38
C GLY A 185 -1.90 -22.20 -1.76
N MET A 186 -2.21 -21.76 -0.54
CA MET A 186 -3.51 -21.94 0.12
C MET A 186 -4.55 -20.91 -0.31
N GLY A 187 -4.18 -19.89 -1.10
CA GLY A 187 -5.07 -18.82 -1.55
C GLY A 187 -5.37 -17.78 -0.49
N LEU A 188 -4.49 -17.58 0.48
CA LEU A 188 -4.63 -16.53 1.49
C LEU A 188 -4.45 -15.14 0.87
N SER A 189 -4.97 -14.11 1.54
CA SER A 189 -4.80 -12.72 1.11
C SER A 189 -3.34 -12.28 1.17
N ASP A 190 -2.96 -11.26 0.36
CA ASP A 190 -1.61 -10.69 0.40
C ASP A 190 -1.21 -10.18 1.79
N ASP A 191 -2.20 -9.72 2.59
CA ASP A 191 -1.98 -9.30 3.97
C ASP A 191 -1.67 -10.50 4.89
N ASP A 192 -2.38 -11.61 4.75
CA ASP A 192 -2.10 -12.84 5.49
C ASP A 192 -0.76 -13.47 5.11
N VAL A 193 -0.43 -13.50 3.82
CA VAL A 193 0.88 -13.95 3.33
C VAL A 193 2.00 -13.15 3.99
N ARG A 194 1.85 -11.82 3.98
CA ARG A 194 2.79 -10.92 4.63
C ARG A 194 2.86 -11.13 6.15
N MET A 195 1.71 -11.37 6.80
CA MET A 195 1.65 -11.68 8.23
C MET A 195 2.45 -12.93 8.57
N VAL A 196 2.30 -13.99 7.79
CA VAL A 196 3.04 -15.25 7.96
C VAL A 196 4.54 -15.04 7.76
N GLU A 197 4.94 -14.37 6.67
CA GLU A 197 6.37 -14.11 6.38
C GLU A 197 7.07 -13.31 7.47
N LEU A 198 6.38 -12.33 8.08
CA LEU A 198 6.95 -11.48 9.13
C LEU A 198 6.94 -12.14 10.50
N SER A 199 5.98 -12.99 10.78
CA SER A 199 5.85 -13.69 12.06
C SER A 199 6.71 -14.96 12.15
N ALA A 200 6.95 -15.63 11.01
CA ALA A 200 7.71 -16.86 10.95
C ALA A 200 9.10 -16.79 11.61
N PRO A 201 9.93 -15.74 11.39
CA PRO A 201 11.25 -15.64 12.04
C PRO A 201 11.22 -15.63 13.57
N LEU A 202 10.06 -15.31 14.17
CA LEU A 202 9.93 -15.15 15.61
C LEU A 202 9.63 -16.46 16.36
N HIS A 203 9.41 -17.59 15.65
CA HIS A 203 9.01 -18.86 16.22
C HIS A 203 9.94 -19.34 17.35
N ASP A 204 11.23 -19.15 17.20
CA ASP A 204 12.28 -19.61 18.10
C ASP A 204 12.81 -18.53 19.06
N LEU A 205 12.15 -17.36 19.16
CA LEU A 205 12.60 -16.24 19.99
C LEU A 205 12.82 -16.63 21.45
N GLY A 206 12.02 -17.54 21.99
CA GLY A 206 12.12 -18.01 23.36
C GLY A 206 13.39 -18.82 23.68
N LYS A 207 14.16 -19.25 22.70
CA LYS A 207 15.48 -19.86 22.89
C LYS A 207 16.48 -18.94 23.57
N ILE A 208 16.22 -17.62 23.60
CA ILE A 208 17.02 -16.64 24.33
C ILE A 208 17.18 -16.98 25.82
N ALA A 209 16.17 -17.59 26.41
CA ALA A 209 16.18 -17.99 27.83
C ALA A 209 16.66 -19.41 28.09
N ILE A 210 17.00 -20.17 27.05
CA ILE A 210 17.53 -21.51 27.22
C ILE A 210 19.03 -21.44 27.53
N PRO A 211 19.53 -22.10 28.59
CA PRO A 211 20.95 -22.12 28.94
C PRO A 211 21.83 -22.69 27.82
N ASP A 212 23.01 -22.12 27.61
CA ASP A 212 23.96 -22.59 26.60
C ASP A 212 24.39 -24.05 26.78
N SER A 213 24.44 -24.53 28.04
CA SER A 213 24.72 -25.93 28.36
C SER A 213 23.71 -26.92 27.78
N ILE A 214 22.49 -26.44 27.50
CA ILE A 214 21.42 -27.23 26.89
C ILE A 214 21.33 -26.91 25.38
N LEU A 215 21.29 -25.63 25.02
CA LEU A 215 21.12 -25.18 23.65
C LEU A 215 22.28 -25.66 22.73
N LEU A 216 23.53 -25.57 23.23
CA LEU A 216 24.72 -25.91 22.46
C LEU A 216 25.29 -27.31 22.77
N LYS A 217 24.52 -28.16 23.47
CA LYS A 217 24.94 -29.49 23.86
C LYS A 217 25.21 -30.39 22.66
N ARG A 218 26.43 -30.90 22.59
CA ARG A 218 26.83 -31.90 21.60
C ARG A 218 26.40 -33.31 22.05
N GLY A 219 25.19 -33.72 21.69
CA GLY A 219 24.67 -35.05 22.02
C GLY A 219 23.18 -34.99 22.40
N PRO A 220 22.58 -36.15 22.72
CA PRO A 220 21.18 -36.20 23.10
C PRO A 220 20.92 -35.45 24.42
N LEU A 221 19.80 -34.75 24.50
CA LEU A 221 19.33 -34.13 25.73
C LEU A 221 18.80 -35.15 26.68
N THR A 222 18.99 -34.96 27.99
CA THR A 222 18.32 -35.75 29.04
C THR A 222 16.82 -35.39 29.06
N THR A 223 16.04 -36.13 29.86
CA THR A 223 14.61 -35.86 30.03
C THR A 223 14.38 -34.44 30.58
N GLU A 224 15.15 -34.05 31.59
CA GLU A 224 15.08 -32.71 32.22
C GLU A 224 15.52 -31.61 31.28
N GLU A 225 16.60 -31.80 30.50
CA GLU A 225 17.07 -30.86 29.48
C GLU A 225 16.03 -30.73 28.35
N THR A 226 15.41 -31.84 27.93
CA THR A 226 14.32 -31.82 26.95
C THR A 226 13.11 -31.03 27.46
N ALA A 227 12.74 -31.23 28.74
CA ALA A 227 11.66 -30.46 29.36
C ALA A 227 12.00 -28.96 29.40
N MET A 228 13.25 -28.60 29.68
CA MET A 228 13.71 -27.19 29.63
C MET A 228 13.68 -26.62 28.20
N MET A 229 14.18 -27.37 27.21
CA MET A 229 14.15 -26.97 25.81
C MET A 229 12.71 -26.73 25.33
N ARG A 230 11.78 -27.61 25.71
CA ARG A 230 10.35 -27.48 25.35
C ARG A 230 9.64 -26.27 25.96
N ARG A 231 10.31 -25.47 26.79
CA ARG A 231 9.76 -24.23 27.34
C ARG A 231 9.91 -23.04 26.38
N HIS A 232 10.79 -23.11 25.35
CA HIS A 232 11.00 -21.95 24.46
C HIS A 232 9.72 -21.47 23.75
N PRO A 233 8.72 -22.32 23.36
CA PRO A 233 7.48 -21.82 22.78
C PRO A 233 6.71 -20.92 23.76
N GLN A 234 6.56 -21.35 25.00
CA GLN A 234 5.89 -20.57 26.03
C GLN A 234 6.63 -19.26 26.33
N ILE A 235 7.95 -19.33 26.48
CA ILE A 235 8.80 -18.14 26.71
C ILE A 235 8.71 -17.16 25.53
N GLY A 236 8.75 -17.67 24.30
CA GLY A 236 8.58 -16.86 23.08
C GLY A 236 7.24 -16.12 23.07
N TYR A 237 6.17 -16.82 23.44
CA TYR A 237 4.85 -16.22 23.60
C TYR A 237 4.84 -15.12 24.67
N GLU A 238 5.37 -15.37 25.86
CA GLU A 238 5.43 -14.41 26.95
C GLU A 238 6.21 -13.14 26.57
N LEU A 239 7.28 -13.26 25.78
CA LEU A 239 8.08 -12.15 25.31
C LEU A 239 7.38 -11.29 24.24
N LEU A 240 6.46 -11.86 23.46
CA LEU A 240 5.86 -11.22 22.29
C LEU A 240 4.40 -10.81 22.48
N SER A 241 3.65 -11.45 23.41
CA SER A 241 2.19 -11.33 23.50
C SER A 241 1.68 -9.96 23.93
N ASP A 242 2.48 -9.17 24.66
CA ASP A 242 2.11 -7.84 25.19
C ASP A 242 2.41 -6.71 24.18
N SER A 243 2.37 -6.98 22.89
CA SER A 243 2.66 -6.01 21.85
C SER A 243 1.39 -5.51 21.15
N ASP A 244 1.29 -4.20 20.90
CA ASP A 244 0.26 -3.60 20.06
C ASP A 244 0.49 -3.87 18.56
N ASN A 245 1.70 -4.25 18.18
CA ASN A 245 2.03 -4.58 16.79
C ASN A 245 1.44 -5.93 16.39
N ARG A 246 0.59 -5.94 15.35
CA ARG A 246 -0.12 -7.15 14.88
C ARG A 246 0.82 -8.28 14.43
N PHE A 247 1.98 -7.94 13.85
CA PHE A 247 2.97 -8.92 13.40
C PHE A 247 3.66 -9.60 14.59
N ILE A 248 3.95 -8.84 15.64
CA ILE A 248 4.56 -9.38 16.86
C ILE A 248 3.57 -10.29 17.58
N ARG A 249 2.28 -9.91 17.66
CA ARG A 249 1.24 -10.79 18.24
C ARG A 249 1.06 -12.08 17.44
N ALA A 250 1.04 -11.99 16.09
CA ALA A 250 1.04 -13.19 15.26
C ALA A 250 2.27 -14.06 15.50
N GLY A 251 3.45 -13.42 15.67
CA GLY A 251 4.70 -14.08 16.06
C GLY A 251 4.61 -14.77 17.43
N ALA A 252 3.88 -14.18 18.38
CA ALA A 252 3.64 -14.82 19.69
C ALA A 252 2.87 -16.12 19.54
N GLU A 253 1.77 -16.14 18.76
CA GLU A 253 1.02 -17.36 18.50
C GLU A 253 1.85 -18.40 17.74
N VAL A 254 2.61 -17.98 16.75
CA VAL A 254 3.53 -18.84 16.01
C VAL A 254 4.58 -19.43 16.97
N ALA A 255 5.22 -18.60 17.81
CA ALA A 255 6.19 -19.08 18.80
C ALA A 255 5.60 -20.13 19.73
N LEU A 256 4.38 -19.92 20.21
CA LEU A 256 3.71 -20.86 21.12
C LEU A 256 3.36 -22.19 20.45
N ARG A 257 2.98 -22.18 19.14
CA ARG A 257 2.27 -23.29 18.51
C ARG A 257 3.03 -23.99 17.38
N HIS A 258 4.21 -23.55 16.97
CA HIS A 258 4.94 -24.14 15.85
C HIS A 258 5.44 -25.57 16.08
N HIS A 259 5.42 -26.06 17.32
CA HIS A 259 5.70 -27.44 17.66
C HIS A 259 4.45 -28.30 17.91
N GLU A 260 3.25 -27.72 17.74
CA GLU A 260 2.05 -28.53 17.68
C GLU A 260 2.02 -29.37 16.39
N ARG A 261 1.43 -30.55 16.48
CA ARG A 261 1.32 -31.47 15.34
C ARG A 261 -0.15 -31.66 14.98
N TYR A 262 -0.41 -31.77 13.70
CA TYR A 262 -1.79 -31.91 13.22
C TYR A 262 -2.53 -33.10 13.82
N ASP A 263 -1.81 -34.20 14.16
CA ASP A 263 -2.32 -35.39 14.83
C ASP A 263 -2.52 -35.24 16.37
N GLY A 264 -2.21 -34.08 16.95
CA GLY A 264 -2.30 -33.83 18.41
C GLY A 264 -1.11 -34.36 19.21
N GLY A 265 -0.11 -34.96 18.58
CA GLY A 265 1.09 -35.49 19.25
C GLY A 265 2.17 -34.43 19.53
N GLY A 266 1.85 -33.12 19.36
CA GLY A 266 2.76 -32.00 19.54
C GLY A 266 2.84 -31.47 20.97
N TYR A 267 3.41 -30.29 21.14
CA TYR A 267 3.51 -29.55 22.38
C TYR A 267 3.43 -28.03 22.14
N PRO A 268 3.09 -27.16 23.13
CA PRO A 268 2.96 -27.46 24.56
C PRO A 268 1.60 -28.07 24.97
N ASP A 269 0.49 -27.81 24.23
CA ASP A 269 -0.85 -28.14 24.69
C ASP A 269 -1.46 -29.39 24.02
N GLY A 270 -0.81 -29.91 22.94
CA GLY A 270 -1.29 -31.08 22.21
C GLY A 270 -2.55 -30.76 21.37
N LEU A 271 -2.65 -29.56 20.82
CA LEU A 271 -3.74 -29.18 19.94
C LEU A 271 -3.72 -30.01 18.65
N ALA A 272 -4.92 -30.34 18.12
CA ALA A 272 -5.06 -31.15 16.92
C ALA A 272 -5.81 -30.44 15.79
N GLY A 273 -5.46 -30.76 14.58
CA GLY A 273 -6.16 -30.27 13.39
C GLY A 273 -6.21 -28.74 13.30
N THR A 274 -7.40 -28.20 13.09
CA THR A 274 -7.65 -26.77 12.95
C THR A 274 -7.73 -26.00 14.27
N GLU A 275 -7.62 -26.65 15.41
CA GLU A 275 -7.43 -25.98 16.71
C GLU A 275 -6.07 -25.28 16.76
N ILE A 276 -5.08 -25.77 16.00
CA ILE A 276 -3.80 -25.11 15.83
C ILE A 276 -4.00 -23.87 14.92
N PRO A 277 -3.60 -22.67 15.36
CA PRO A 277 -3.69 -21.46 14.52
C PRO A 277 -3.04 -21.66 13.15
N LEU A 278 -3.67 -21.12 12.10
CA LEU A 278 -3.24 -21.34 10.72
C LEU A 278 -1.77 -20.98 10.47
N TYR A 279 -1.34 -19.83 10.97
CA TYR A 279 0.05 -19.37 10.76
C TYR A 279 1.05 -20.31 11.45
N ALA A 280 0.71 -20.85 12.60
CA ALA A 280 1.56 -21.84 13.27
C ALA A 280 1.65 -23.15 12.49
N ARG A 281 0.55 -23.63 11.87
CA ARG A 281 0.55 -24.82 10.99
C ARG A 281 1.45 -24.63 9.77
N ILE A 282 1.40 -23.43 9.15
CA ILE A 282 2.24 -23.06 8.01
C ILE A 282 3.70 -23.01 8.42
N VAL A 283 4.02 -22.33 9.53
CA VAL A 283 5.40 -22.15 10.00
C VAL A 283 6.00 -23.47 10.47
N ALA A 284 5.25 -24.34 11.16
CA ALA A 284 5.71 -25.67 11.56
C ALA A 284 6.21 -26.49 10.36
N MET A 285 5.52 -26.44 9.23
CA MET A 285 5.93 -27.15 8.02
C MET A 285 7.14 -26.47 7.36
N ALA A 286 7.16 -25.12 7.27
CA ALA A 286 8.26 -24.37 6.70
C ALA A 286 9.57 -24.56 7.49
N ASP A 287 9.50 -24.56 8.82
CA ASP A 287 10.63 -24.82 9.71
C ASP A 287 11.23 -26.22 9.48
N VAL A 288 10.39 -27.25 9.50
CA VAL A 288 10.86 -28.63 9.29
C VAL A 288 11.42 -28.81 7.87
N LEU A 289 10.79 -28.26 6.84
CA LEU A 289 11.30 -28.30 5.46
C LEU A 289 12.69 -27.67 5.38
N ASP A 290 12.85 -26.48 5.95
CA ASP A 290 14.13 -25.79 5.96
C ASP A 290 15.19 -26.54 6.77
N ALA A 291 14.83 -27.11 7.92
CA ALA A 291 15.72 -27.94 8.73
C ALA A 291 16.17 -29.21 8.02
N LEU A 292 15.35 -29.79 7.12
CA LEU A 292 15.74 -30.93 6.29
C LEU A 292 16.74 -30.52 5.19
N LEU A 293 16.56 -29.35 4.61
CA LEU A 293 17.37 -28.80 3.53
C LEU A 293 18.67 -28.11 4.01
N SER A 294 18.81 -27.92 5.32
CA SER A 294 19.98 -27.25 5.92
C SER A 294 21.02 -28.27 6.43
N PRO A 295 22.32 -28.06 6.17
CA PRO A 295 23.35 -28.84 6.81
C PRO A 295 23.42 -28.48 8.30
N ARG A 296 23.49 -29.50 9.18
CA ARG A 296 23.68 -29.32 10.62
C ARG A 296 24.97 -30.04 11.04
N PRO A 297 25.61 -29.71 12.17
CA PRO A 297 26.90 -30.32 12.60
C PRO A 297 26.91 -31.84 12.59
N TYR A 298 25.75 -32.48 12.66
CA TYR A 298 25.61 -33.95 12.73
C TYR A 298 24.76 -34.55 11.61
N LYS A 299 24.34 -33.73 10.59
CA LYS A 299 23.43 -34.17 9.53
C LYS A 299 23.71 -33.41 8.24
N GLU A 300 23.98 -34.12 7.17
CA GLU A 300 24.02 -33.55 5.83
C GLU A 300 22.62 -33.05 5.40
N ALA A 301 22.60 -32.00 4.59
CA ALA A 301 21.36 -31.51 3.97
C ALA A 301 20.74 -32.62 3.10
N TRP A 302 19.42 -32.73 3.15
CA TRP A 302 18.70 -33.64 2.25
C TRP A 302 18.56 -32.98 0.88
N GLU A 303 18.50 -33.82 -0.16
CA GLU A 303 18.03 -33.37 -1.47
C GLU A 303 16.55 -32.97 -1.40
N LEU A 304 16.17 -31.98 -2.21
CA LEU A 304 14.82 -31.42 -2.18
C LEU A 304 13.74 -32.50 -2.41
N GLY A 305 13.93 -33.39 -3.40
CA GLY A 305 12.96 -34.46 -3.68
C GLY A 305 12.73 -35.38 -2.48
N ARG A 306 13.80 -35.68 -1.69
CA ARG A 306 13.69 -36.46 -0.47
C ARG A 306 12.94 -35.68 0.63
N ALA A 307 13.21 -34.38 0.79
CA ALA A 307 12.54 -33.54 1.78
C ALA A 307 11.05 -33.39 1.46
N LEU A 308 10.67 -33.18 0.21
CA LEU A 308 9.27 -33.13 -0.23
C LEU A 308 8.56 -34.48 -0.06
N GLY A 309 9.26 -35.61 -0.30
CA GLY A 309 8.74 -36.94 0.01
C GLY A 309 8.37 -37.09 1.47
N TYR A 310 9.26 -36.69 2.39
CA TYR A 310 9.00 -36.69 3.82
C TYR A 310 7.80 -35.83 4.18
N VAL A 311 7.71 -34.59 3.66
CA VAL A 311 6.57 -33.71 3.93
C VAL A 311 5.26 -34.36 3.49
N ARG A 312 5.25 -35.02 2.31
CA ARG A 312 4.09 -35.77 1.82
C ARG A 312 3.69 -36.92 2.76
N ASP A 313 4.66 -37.69 3.24
CA ASP A 313 4.43 -38.81 4.16
C ASP A 313 3.91 -38.35 5.54
N GLN A 314 4.19 -37.11 5.92
CA GLN A 314 3.72 -36.52 7.17
C GLN A 314 2.38 -35.76 7.03
N ARG A 315 1.72 -35.83 5.87
CA ARG A 315 0.41 -35.20 5.60
C ARG A 315 -0.68 -35.78 6.52
N GLY A 316 -1.35 -34.91 7.27
CA GLY A 316 -2.39 -35.31 8.25
C GLY A 316 -1.84 -35.93 9.55
N LEU A 317 -0.52 -36.07 9.67
CA LEU A 317 0.18 -36.51 10.88
C LEU A 317 0.86 -35.30 11.55
N HIS A 318 2.05 -34.99 11.08
CA HIS A 318 2.78 -33.79 11.55
C HIS A 318 2.17 -32.52 10.96
N PHE A 319 1.87 -32.52 9.66
CA PHE A 319 1.50 -31.33 8.93
C PHE A 319 0.04 -31.33 8.50
N ASP A 320 -0.51 -30.10 8.45
CA ASP A 320 -1.82 -29.84 7.87
C ASP A 320 -1.87 -30.30 6.40
N PRO A 321 -2.87 -31.11 6.02
CA PRO A 321 -3.05 -31.53 4.65
C PRO A 321 -3.09 -30.40 3.62
N ASP A 322 -3.75 -29.29 3.94
CA ASP A 322 -3.89 -28.15 3.02
C ASP A 322 -2.57 -27.42 2.83
N CYS A 323 -1.74 -27.30 3.87
CA CYS A 323 -0.38 -26.75 3.79
C CYS A 323 0.50 -27.63 2.90
N VAL A 324 0.47 -28.96 3.09
CA VAL A 324 1.24 -29.91 2.27
C VAL A 324 0.84 -29.81 0.81
N ASP A 325 -0.45 -29.84 0.52
CA ASP A 325 -0.97 -29.76 -0.84
C ASP A 325 -0.59 -28.42 -1.52
N ALA A 326 -0.60 -27.31 -0.77
CA ALA A 326 -0.17 -25.98 -1.23
C ALA A 326 1.32 -25.96 -1.62
N LEU A 327 2.18 -26.51 -0.78
CA LEU A 327 3.63 -26.60 -1.06
C LEU A 327 3.90 -27.47 -2.30
N LEU A 328 3.31 -28.66 -2.37
CA LEU A 328 3.55 -29.60 -3.47
C LEU A 328 3.05 -29.09 -4.83
N ARG A 329 1.97 -28.28 -4.86
CA ARG A 329 1.54 -27.58 -6.08
C ARG A 329 2.53 -26.53 -6.57
N ASN A 330 3.42 -26.04 -5.70
CA ASN A 330 4.39 -24.98 -5.99
C ASN A 330 5.85 -25.46 -5.97
N GLU A 331 6.09 -26.72 -6.39
CA GLU A 331 7.43 -27.34 -6.34
C GLU A 331 8.48 -26.55 -7.13
N SER A 332 8.16 -26.01 -8.30
CA SER A 332 9.09 -25.19 -9.10
C SER A 332 9.54 -23.93 -8.36
N ARG A 333 8.62 -23.23 -7.68
CA ARG A 333 8.97 -22.06 -6.86
C ARG A 333 9.76 -22.45 -5.60
N THR A 334 9.52 -23.64 -5.06
CA THR A 334 10.34 -24.18 -3.95
C THR A 334 11.79 -24.39 -4.40
N VAL A 335 12.03 -24.89 -5.61
CA VAL A 335 13.37 -24.99 -6.23
C VAL A 335 14.02 -23.62 -6.34
N GLU A 336 13.32 -22.62 -6.89
CA GLU A 336 13.82 -21.24 -7.02
C GLU A 336 14.24 -20.63 -5.69
N ILE A 337 13.46 -20.84 -4.63
CA ILE A 337 13.81 -20.39 -3.28
C ILE A 337 15.11 -21.12 -2.83
N CYS A 338 15.21 -22.43 -2.99
CA CYS A 338 16.40 -23.17 -2.62
C CYS A 338 17.64 -22.66 -3.36
N GLU A 339 17.58 -22.43 -4.67
CA GLU A 339 18.67 -21.94 -5.48
C GLU A 339 19.11 -20.54 -5.07
N ARG A 340 18.17 -19.65 -4.81
CA ARG A 340 18.43 -18.27 -4.35
C ARG A 340 19.25 -18.23 -3.06
N TYR A 341 19.01 -19.16 -2.15
CA TYR A 341 19.68 -19.20 -0.83
C TYR A 341 20.84 -20.20 -0.74
N SER A 342 21.08 -21.00 -1.78
CA SER A 342 22.19 -21.98 -1.83
C SER A 342 23.59 -21.34 -1.86
N SER A 343 23.71 -20.10 -2.33
CA SER A 343 24.96 -19.36 -2.43
C SER A 343 25.43 -18.73 -1.12
N ILE A 344 24.60 -18.72 -0.07
CA ILE A 344 24.94 -18.17 1.24
C ILE A 344 25.60 -19.26 2.07
N ARG A 345 26.92 -19.50 1.83
CA ARG A 345 27.72 -20.43 2.63
C ARG A 345 27.81 -19.94 4.08
N PRO A 346 27.69 -20.84 5.10
CA PRO A 346 27.99 -20.49 6.46
C PRO A 346 29.45 -20.00 6.52
N ARG A 347 29.69 -18.83 7.13
CA ARG A 347 31.06 -18.44 7.48
C ARG A 347 31.59 -19.47 8.47
N PRO A 348 32.80 -20.06 8.23
CA PRO A 348 33.39 -20.92 9.24
C PRO A 348 33.53 -20.12 10.53
N ALA A 349 33.09 -20.72 11.64
CA ALA A 349 33.24 -20.15 12.97
C ALA A 349 34.75 -19.88 13.15
N SER A 350 35.13 -18.60 13.18
CA SER A 350 36.48 -18.20 13.63
C SER A 350 36.51 -18.46 15.14
N ILE A 351 37.36 -19.37 15.53
CA ILE A 351 37.70 -19.72 16.93
C ILE A 351 38.24 -18.50 17.65
#